data_05a013f8ab85d02da837a3754d607147
#
_entry.id   05a013f8ab85d02da837a3754d607147
#
_cell.length_a   1.000
_cell.length_b   1.000
_cell.length_c   1.000
_cell.angle_alpha   90.00
_cell.angle_beta   90.00
_cell.angle_gamma   90.00
#
_symmetry.space_group_name_H-M   'P 1'
#
loop_
_entity.id
_entity.type
_entity.pdbx_description
1 polymer ?
#
loop_
_entity_poly.entity_id
_entity_poly.type
_entity_poly.pdbx_seq_one_letter_code
_entity_poly.pdbx_strand_id
1 'polypeptide(L)'
;SLKTSIKTITYLSDTGCLEIQGASLVGQQYSTGWFGDNAGGENYMQFSDMYVTTKGFLPFAPEADFWVGKHGAPKIEIQMLDWKTQRTDAAAGVGLENWKVGPGKIDIALVREDVDDYDRSLQNKQQINTNTIDLRYKDIPLWDKATLMVSGRYVTANESASEKDNQDNNGYYDWKDTWMFGTSLTQKFDKGGFNEFSFLVANNSIASNFGRYAGASPFTTFNGRYYGDHTGGTAVRLTSQGEAYIGDHFIVANAIVYSFGNDIYSYETDAHSDFESIRAVVRPAYIWDQYNQTGVELGYFTQQNKDANSNKFNESGYKTTLFHTFKVNTSMLTSRPEIRFYATYIKALENELDGFTFEDNKDDQFAVGAQAEIWW
;
A
#
# COMPACT_ATOMS: atom_id res chain seq x y z
N SER A 1 -0.89 7.06 29.99
CA SER A 1 -1.89 7.86 29.25
C SER A 1 -2.54 7.05 28.15
N LEU A 2 -3.84 7.05 28.09
CA LEU A 2 -4.58 6.48 26.97
C LEU A 2 -4.43 7.43 25.77
N LYS A 3 -3.82 6.96 24.70
CA LYS A 3 -3.84 7.68 23.41
C LYS A 3 -4.75 6.93 22.45
N THR A 4 -5.83 7.53 22.07
CA THR A 4 -6.67 7.08 20.95
C THR A 4 -6.20 7.85 19.73
N SER A 5 -5.62 7.17 18.76
CA SER A 5 -5.21 7.79 17.51
C SER A 5 -6.33 7.58 16.48
N ILE A 6 -7.02 8.65 16.13
CA ILE A 6 -8.00 8.67 15.04
C ILE A 6 -7.32 9.36 13.86
N LYS A 7 -7.09 8.64 12.78
CA LYS A 7 -6.60 9.22 11.51
C LYS A 7 -7.73 9.17 10.49
N THR A 8 -8.07 10.29 9.93
CA THR A 8 -9.02 10.42 8.82
C THR A 8 -8.28 11.04 7.64
N ILE A 9 -8.37 10.42 6.48
CA ILE A 9 -7.84 10.95 5.23
C ILE A 9 -9.00 11.01 4.24
N THR A 10 -9.25 12.17 3.68
CA THR A 10 -10.31 12.39 2.69
C THR A 10 -9.65 12.66 1.35
N TYR A 11 -9.94 11.84 0.35
CA TYR A 11 -9.53 12.03 -1.04
C TYR A 11 -10.75 12.36 -1.89
N LEU A 12 -10.63 13.39 -2.69
CA LEU A 12 -11.49 13.59 -3.86
C LEU A 12 -10.75 13.02 -5.05
N SER A 13 -11.20 11.89 -5.57
CA SER A 13 -10.55 11.25 -6.72
C SER A 13 -10.93 11.94 -8.03
N ASP A 14 -10.11 11.76 -9.06
CA ASP A 14 -10.29 12.30 -10.40
C ASP A 14 -11.60 11.84 -11.09
N THR A 15 -12.22 10.81 -10.56
CA THR A 15 -13.47 10.24 -11.06
C THR A 15 -14.73 10.79 -10.37
N GLY A 16 -14.58 11.83 -9.53
CA GLY A 16 -15.68 12.39 -8.76
C GLY A 16 -16.13 11.53 -7.56
N CYS A 17 -15.39 10.47 -7.24
CA CYS A 17 -15.61 9.67 -6.05
C CYS A 17 -14.94 10.29 -4.84
N LEU A 18 -15.65 10.38 -3.74
CA LEU A 18 -15.10 10.72 -2.43
C LEU A 18 -14.62 9.44 -1.77
N GLU A 19 -13.32 9.19 -1.76
CA GLU A 19 -12.73 8.07 -1.02
C GLU A 19 -12.22 8.56 0.32
N ILE A 20 -12.79 8.05 1.41
CA ILE A 20 -12.38 8.37 2.77
C ILE A 20 -11.62 7.19 3.31
N GLN A 21 -10.30 7.32 3.42
CA GLN A 21 -9.43 6.32 4.04
C GLN A 21 -8.94 6.83 5.39
N GLY A 22 -8.99 5.95 6.37
CA GLY A 22 -8.56 6.24 7.75
C GLY A 22 -9.66 6.01 8.73
N ALA A 23 -9.39 6.28 9.99
CA ALA A 23 -10.23 5.93 11.12
C ALA A 23 -11.59 6.55 11.05
N SER A 24 -12.43 6.45 10.09
CA SER A 24 -13.76 6.93 10.40
C SER A 24 -14.86 6.80 9.40
N LEU A 25 -14.63 6.88 8.14
CA LEU A 25 -15.75 6.73 7.22
C LEU A 25 -15.31 5.73 6.17
N VAL A 26 -15.68 4.48 6.37
CA VAL A 26 -15.77 3.58 5.23
C VAL A 26 -17.10 3.93 4.58
N GLY A 27 -17.05 4.93 3.71
CA GLY A 27 -18.12 5.15 2.79
C GLY A 27 -18.15 3.99 1.82
N GLN A 28 -19.33 3.56 1.39
CA GLN A 28 -19.45 2.85 0.15
C GLN A 28 -18.84 3.73 -0.94
N GLN A 29 -18.24 3.11 -1.94
CA GLN A 29 -17.82 3.79 -3.15
C GLN A 29 -19.00 4.60 -3.70
N TYR A 30 -18.88 5.91 -3.70
CA TYR A 30 -19.89 6.78 -4.27
C TYR A 30 -19.72 6.77 -5.78
N SER A 31 -20.57 6.05 -6.47
CA SER A 31 -20.52 5.94 -7.94
C SER A 31 -21.19 7.08 -8.67
N THR A 32 -21.83 8.02 -7.98
CA THR A 32 -22.62 9.09 -8.61
C THR A 32 -22.49 10.42 -7.88
N GLY A 33 -21.63 11.30 -8.40
CA GLY A 33 -21.59 12.70 -8.01
C GLY A 33 -20.97 13.00 -6.64
N TRP A 34 -20.75 14.26 -6.38
CA TRP A 34 -20.07 14.82 -5.20
C TRP A 34 -20.71 14.45 -3.85
N PHE A 35 -21.98 14.13 -3.86
CA PHE A 35 -22.77 13.74 -2.70
C PHE A 35 -23.49 12.42 -2.99
N GLY A 36 -22.81 11.51 -3.65
CA GLY A 36 -23.34 10.27 -4.17
C GLY A 36 -24.50 9.71 -3.38
N ASP A 37 -25.65 9.67 -4.02
CA ASP A 37 -26.80 8.99 -3.48
C ASP A 37 -26.61 7.49 -3.70
N ASN A 38 -26.17 6.82 -2.67
CA ASN A 38 -26.15 5.37 -2.64
C ASN A 38 -27.57 4.88 -2.38
N ALA A 39 -28.32 4.68 -3.44
CA ALA A 39 -29.61 4.06 -3.33
C ALA A 39 -29.48 2.72 -2.55
N GLY A 40 -29.74 2.76 -1.24
CA GLY A 40 -29.72 1.61 -0.34
C GLY A 40 -28.47 1.42 0.54
N GLY A 41 -27.52 2.34 0.54
CA GLY A 41 -26.35 2.26 1.42
C GLY A 41 -26.44 3.17 2.65
N GLU A 42 -26.29 2.60 3.84
CA GLU A 42 -26.09 3.38 5.05
C GLU A 42 -24.62 3.83 5.15
N ASN A 43 -24.39 5.09 5.49
CA ASN A 43 -23.07 5.56 5.88
C ASN A 43 -22.75 5.00 7.26
N TYR A 44 -21.63 4.30 7.40
CA TYR A 44 -21.18 3.81 8.70
C TYR A 44 -19.79 4.34 9.03
N MET A 45 -19.55 4.51 10.31
CA MET A 45 -18.26 4.92 10.83
C MET A 45 -17.48 3.67 11.24
N GLN A 46 -16.26 3.54 10.73
CA GLN A 46 -15.36 2.45 11.08
C GLN A 46 -14.03 2.99 11.57
N PHE A 47 -13.51 2.41 12.65
CA PHE A 47 -12.16 2.71 13.12
C PHE A 47 -11.17 1.74 12.47
N SER A 48 -10.17 2.27 11.78
CA SER A 48 -9.07 1.46 11.24
C SER A 48 -8.21 0.90 12.36
N ASP A 49 -7.98 1.71 13.40
CA ASP A 49 -7.18 1.33 14.57
C ASP A 49 -7.98 1.62 15.85
N MET A 50 -8.03 0.64 16.75
CA MET A 50 -8.62 0.78 18.08
C MET A 50 -7.81 -0.05 19.06
N TYR A 51 -6.87 0.57 19.74
CA TYR A 51 -5.95 -0.11 20.63
C TYR A 51 -5.60 0.74 21.85
N VAL A 52 -5.10 0.06 22.88
CA VAL A 52 -4.51 0.68 24.06
C VAL A 52 -3.01 0.55 23.97
N THR A 53 -2.29 1.62 24.17
CA THR A 53 -0.84 1.61 24.30
C THR A 53 -0.40 2.06 25.68
N THR A 54 0.67 1.46 26.20
CA THR A 54 1.25 1.78 27.48
C THR A 54 2.76 1.97 27.36
N LYS A 55 3.31 2.87 28.14
CA LYS A 55 4.74 3.10 28.24
C LYS A 55 5.21 2.84 29.68
N GLY A 56 6.40 2.28 29.86
CA GLY A 56 6.91 1.92 31.19
C GLY A 56 6.29 0.66 31.80
N PHE A 57 5.46 -0.05 31.05
CA PHE A 57 4.79 -1.27 31.52
C PHE A 57 5.73 -2.48 31.59
N LEU A 58 6.69 -2.55 30.67
CA LEU A 58 7.65 -3.65 30.60
C LEU A 58 8.97 -3.26 31.28
N PRO A 59 9.37 -3.91 32.40
CA PRO A 59 10.58 -3.54 33.13
C PRO A 59 11.88 -3.65 32.31
N PHE A 60 11.90 -4.55 31.31
CA PHE A 60 13.06 -4.75 30.43
C PHE A 60 13.11 -3.79 29.25
N ALA A 61 12.01 -3.09 28.97
CA ALA A 61 11.86 -2.15 27.88
C ALA A 61 10.97 -0.95 28.30
N PRO A 62 11.40 -0.14 29.27
CA PRO A 62 10.55 0.91 29.86
C PRO A 62 10.25 2.06 28.89
N GLU A 63 11.08 2.23 27.86
CA GLU A 63 10.86 3.24 26.81
C GLU A 63 9.95 2.79 25.68
N ALA A 64 9.71 1.48 25.57
CA ALA A 64 8.92 0.91 24.51
C ALA A 64 7.41 1.13 24.72
N ASP A 65 6.69 1.18 23.61
CA ASP A 65 5.24 1.29 23.58
C ASP A 65 4.65 -0.13 23.42
N PHE A 66 4.09 -0.67 24.52
CA PHE A 66 3.37 -1.94 24.48
C PHE A 66 1.90 -1.67 24.14
N TRP A 67 1.36 -2.36 23.14
CA TRP A 67 -0.02 -2.16 22.69
C TRP A 67 -0.81 -3.48 22.62
N VAL A 68 -2.13 -3.36 22.79
CA VAL A 68 -3.10 -4.45 22.64
C VAL A 68 -4.36 -3.87 22.00
N GLY A 69 -4.90 -4.56 21.00
CA GLY A 69 -6.15 -4.18 20.35
C GLY A 69 -6.09 -4.35 18.84
N LYS A 70 -6.95 -3.62 18.14
CA LYS A 70 -6.96 -3.55 16.67
C LYS A 70 -5.92 -2.52 16.23
N HIS A 71 -4.78 -2.99 15.77
CA HIS A 71 -3.67 -2.15 15.32
C HIS A 71 -2.84 -2.86 14.26
N GLY A 72 -2.44 -2.14 13.23
CA GLY A 72 -1.55 -2.65 12.18
C GLY A 72 -0.10 -2.22 12.41
N ALA A 73 0.85 -2.99 11.91
CA ALA A 73 2.25 -2.56 11.89
C ALA A 73 2.40 -1.28 11.06
N PRO A 74 3.30 -0.37 11.45
CA PRO A 74 3.51 0.88 10.74
C PRO A 74 3.78 0.67 9.25
N LYS A 75 3.09 1.43 8.41
CA LYS A 75 3.25 1.37 6.95
C LYS A 75 4.37 2.30 6.48
N ILE A 76 5.03 1.90 5.41
CA ILE A 76 5.80 2.81 4.57
C ILE A 76 4.89 3.18 3.39
N GLU A 77 4.67 4.46 3.18
CA GLU A 77 3.79 4.95 2.14
C GLU A 77 4.59 5.53 0.97
N ILE A 78 4.33 5.00 -0.22
CA ILE A 78 4.83 5.58 -1.47
C ILE A 78 3.80 6.64 -1.87
N GLN A 79 3.97 7.85 -1.35
CA GLN A 79 3.01 8.95 -1.38
C GLN A 79 2.44 9.25 -2.78
N MET A 80 3.30 9.25 -3.79
CA MET A 80 2.88 9.63 -5.14
C MET A 80 2.06 8.57 -5.87
N LEU A 81 2.03 7.34 -5.35
CA LEU A 81 1.25 6.21 -5.87
C LEU A 81 0.11 5.83 -4.93
N ASP A 82 0.02 6.46 -3.76
CA ASP A 82 -0.87 6.06 -2.65
C ASP A 82 -0.72 4.56 -2.27
N TRP A 83 0.51 4.07 -2.35
CA TRP A 83 0.82 2.69 -2.04
C TRP A 83 1.37 2.53 -0.63
N LYS A 84 0.81 1.58 0.10
CA LYS A 84 1.21 1.27 1.47
C LYS A 84 2.02 -0.01 1.47
N THR A 85 3.33 0.13 1.51
CA THR A 85 4.24 -1.01 1.61
C THR A 85 4.46 -1.41 3.07
N GLN A 86 4.84 -2.66 3.31
CA GLN A 86 5.17 -3.21 4.63
C GLN A 86 4.05 -3.06 5.69
N ARG A 87 2.82 -2.78 5.27
CA ARG A 87 1.66 -2.72 6.15
C ARG A 87 1.21 -4.13 6.53
N THR A 88 0.80 -4.34 7.78
CA THR A 88 -0.18 -5.37 8.14
C THR A 88 -1.56 -4.75 8.11
N ASP A 89 -2.61 -5.52 7.90
CA ASP A 89 -3.95 -5.02 8.18
C ASP A 89 -4.11 -4.78 9.69
N ALA A 90 -4.94 -3.79 10.02
CA ALA A 90 -5.27 -3.52 11.41
C ALA A 90 -6.24 -4.60 11.90
N ALA A 91 -5.70 -5.59 12.57
CA ALA A 91 -6.42 -6.73 13.13
C ALA A 91 -6.21 -6.81 14.64
N ALA A 92 -6.89 -7.76 15.28
CA ALA A 92 -6.71 -7.99 16.72
C ALA A 92 -5.30 -8.52 16.99
N GLY A 93 -4.57 -7.86 17.88
CA GLY A 93 -3.21 -8.25 18.16
C GLY A 93 -2.61 -7.62 19.40
N VAL A 94 -1.34 -7.90 19.55
CA VAL A 94 -0.48 -7.40 20.61
C VAL A 94 0.89 -7.08 20.01
N GLY A 95 1.53 -6.05 20.49
CA GLY A 95 2.87 -5.72 20.00
C GLY A 95 3.64 -4.81 20.93
N LEU A 96 4.89 -4.66 20.56
CA LEU A 96 5.87 -3.81 21.18
C LEU A 96 6.50 -2.95 20.11
N GLU A 97 6.50 -1.64 20.29
CA GLU A 97 7.10 -0.69 19.37
C GLU A 97 8.15 0.17 20.06
N ASN A 98 9.12 0.64 19.28
CA ASN A 98 10.16 1.54 19.73
C ASN A 98 11.06 0.98 20.86
N TRP A 99 11.15 -0.34 21.01
CA TRP A 99 12.07 -0.97 21.95
C TRP A 99 13.51 -0.71 21.55
N LYS A 100 14.22 0.05 22.34
CA LYS A 100 15.61 0.45 22.06
C LYS A 100 16.56 -0.73 22.26
N VAL A 101 17.19 -1.19 21.19
CA VAL A 101 18.17 -2.27 21.20
C VAL A 101 19.40 -1.85 20.40
N GLY A 102 20.54 -1.73 21.06
CA GLY A 102 21.76 -1.24 20.42
C GLY A 102 21.59 0.14 19.78
N PRO A 103 22.02 0.34 18.53
CA PRO A 103 21.92 1.62 17.84
C PRO A 103 20.51 1.94 17.29
N GLY A 104 19.63 0.94 17.21
CA GLY A 104 18.30 1.07 16.61
C GLY A 104 17.17 0.75 17.57
N LYS A 105 15.99 0.48 16.98
CA LYS A 105 14.76 0.12 17.70
C LYS A 105 14.11 -1.10 17.09
N ILE A 106 13.55 -1.96 17.92
CA ILE A 106 12.79 -3.13 17.50
C ILE A 106 11.30 -2.85 17.66
N ASP A 107 10.53 -3.23 16.65
CA ASP A 107 9.08 -3.39 16.70
C ASP A 107 8.75 -4.87 16.48
N ILE A 108 7.84 -5.40 17.29
CA ILE A 108 7.33 -6.77 17.17
C ILE A 108 5.82 -6.69 17.24
N ALA A 109 5.11 -7.32 16.29
CA ALA A 109 3.67 -7.44 16.32
C ALA A 109 3.24 -8.89 16.09
N LEU A 110 2.27 -9.34 16.87
CA LEU A 110 1.52 -10.57 16.68
C LEU A 110 0.08 -10.19 16.39
N VAL A 111 -0.37 -10.45 15.18
CA VAL A 111 -1.67 -10.00 14.70
C VAL A 111 -2.43 -11.20 14.16
N ARG A 112 -3.73 -11.24 14.46
CA ARG A 112 -4.65 -12.25 13.94
C ARG A 112 -5.64 -11.62 12.99
N GLU A 113 -5.72 -12.15 11.78
CA GLU A 113 -6.65 -11.73 10.74
C GLU A 113 -7.55 -12.89 10.36
N ASP A 114 -8.80 -12.59 10.03
CA ASP A 114 -9.73 -13.55 9.45
C ASP A 114 -9.79 -13.31 7.94
N VAL A 115 -9.61 -14.36 7.16
CA VAL A 115 -9.62 -14.31 5.70
C VAL A 115 -10.71 -15.21 5.13
N ASP A 116 -11.34 -14.76 4.07
CA ASP A 116 -12.29 -15.55 3.31
C ASP A 116 -11.54 -16.48 2.34
N ASP A 117 -11.46 -17.77 2.67
CA ASP A 117 -10.94 -18.82 1.80
C ASP A 117 -12.06 -19.36 0.91
N TYR A 118 -11.82 -19.43 -0.38
CA TYR A 118 -12.82 -19.79 -1.38
C TYR A 118 -12.65 -21.22 -1.88
N ASP A 119 -13.76 -21.80 -2.33
CA ASP A 119 -13.73 -23.00 -3.14
C ASP A 119 -13.28 -22.65 -4.59
N ARG A 120 -12.89 -23.68 -5.37
CA ARG A 120 -12.42 -23.51 -6.76
C ARG A 120 -13.50 -22.98 -7.71
N SER A 121 -14.77 -23.03 -7.31
CA SER A 121 -15.87 -22.42 -8.06
C SER A 121 -16.07 -20.93 -7.73
N LEU A 122 -15.42 -20.42 -6.72
CA LEU A 122 -15.55 -19.08 -6.13
C LEU A 122 -16.99 -18.75 -5.68
N GLN A 123 -17.80 -19.77 -5.42
CA GLN A 123 -19.21 -19.61 -5.00
C GLN A 123 -19.38 -19.76 -3.50
N ASN A 124 -18.56 -20.61 -2.88
CA ASN A 124 -18.63 -20.85 -1.45
C ASN A 124 -17.34 -20.35 -0.79
N LYS A 125 -17.46 -19.97 0.47
CA LYS A 125 -16.33 -19.52 1.28
C LYS A 125 -16.40 -20.06 2.68
N GLN A 126 -15.25 -20.26 3.26
CA GLN A 126 -15.06 -20.47 4.70
C GLN A 126 -14.19 -19.35 5.25
N GLN A 127 -14.27 -19.08 6.53
CA GLN A 127 -13.42 -18.08 7.17
C GLN A 127 -12.29 -18.78 7.91
N ILE A 128 -11.05 -18.49 7.50
CA ILE A 128 -9.84 -19.02 8.14
C ILE A 128 -9.20 -17.92 8.97
N ASN A 129 -8.80 -18.26 10.18
CA ASN A 129 -7.97 -17.40 11.00
C ASN A 129 -6.49 -17.52 10.57
N THR A 130 -5.81 -16.41 10.44
CA THR A 130 -4.37 -16.38 10.21
C THR A 130 -3.63 -15.72 11.37
N ASN A 131 -2.42 -16.17 11.63
CA ASN A 131 -1.52 -15.58 12.60
C ASN A 131 -0.34 -14.95 11.85
N THR A 132 -0.15 -13.66 12.06
CA THR A 132 0.96 -12.89 11.48
C THR A 132 1.94 -12.51 12.57
N ILE A 133 3.20 -12.81 12.38
CA ILE A 133 4.32 -12.20 13.11
C ILE A 133 5.01 -11.18 12.19
N ASP A 134 5.16 -9.94 12.68
CA ASP A 134 5.89 -8.87 11.98
C ASP A 134 7.02 -8.40 12.92
N LEU A 135 8.26 -8.41 12.43
CA LEU A 135 9.45 -8.01 13.16
C LEU A 135 10.20 -6.94 12.36
N ARG A 136 10.56 -5.85 13.01
CA ARG A 136 11.33 -4.76 12.41
C ARG A 136 12.45 -4.31 13.31
N TYR A 137 13.62 -4.10 12.73
CA TYR A 137 14.73 -3.39 13.36
C TYR A 137 14.98 -2.11 12.57
N LYS A 138 14.62 -0.98 13.15
CA LYS A 138 14.55 0.33 12.49
C LYS A 138 15.44 1.38 13.17
N ASP A 139 15.53 2.55 12.53
CA ASP A 139 16.31 3.69 12.99
C ASP A 139 17.81 3.35 13.20
N ILE A 140 18.34 2.38 12.45
CA ILE A 140 19.76 2.00 12.53
C ILE A 140 20.57 3.09 11.81
N PRO A 141 21.39 3.89 12.51
CA PRO A 141 22.19 4.90 11.84
C PRO A 141 23.33 4.24 11.04
N LEU A 142 23.51 4.65 9.78
CA LEU A 142 24.60 4.18 8.93
C LEU A 142 25.69 5.23 8.75
N TRP A 143 25.30 6.41 8.26
CA TRP A 143 26.15 7.59 8.09
C TRP A 143 25.32 8.86 8.33
N ASP A 144 25.86 10.02 8.09
CA ASP A 144 25.16 11.27 8.35
C ASP A 144 23.80 11.33 7.65
N LYS A 145 22.73 11.53 8.42
CA LYS A 145 21.33 11.62 7.98
C LYS A 145 20.78 10.38 7.26
N ALA A 146 21.48 9.25 7.34
CA ALA A 146 21.04 7.98 6.78
C ALA A 146 20.63 6.98 7.86
N THR A 147 19.48 6.35 7.67
CA THR A 147 18.97 5.29 8.55
C THR A 147 18.56 4.07 7.77
N LEU A 148 18.79 2.90 8.34
CA LEU A 148 18.38 1.60 7.79
C LEU A 148 17.27 1.00 8.65
N MET A 149 16.32 0.35 7.98
CA MET A 149 15.38 -0.59 8.57
C MET A 149 15.53 -1.96 7.91
N VAL A 150 15.43 -3.01 8.71
CA VAL A 150 15.31 -4.40 8.26
C VAL A 150 14.02 -4.97 8.83
N SER A 151 13.25 -5.68 8.04
CA SER A 151 11.95 -6.22 8.44
C SER A 151 11.75 -7.64 7.96
N GLY A 152 10.96 -8.40 8.70
CA GLY A 152 10.51 -9.73 8.33
C GLY A 152 9.07 -9.95 8.76
N ARG A 153 8.32 -10.66 7.94
CA ARG A 153 6.94 -11.05 8.20
C ARG A 153 6.76 -12.51 7.88
N TYR A 154 6.01 -13.22 8.70
CA TYR A 154 5.58 -14.59 8.44
C TYR A 154 4.10 -14.74 8.79
N VAL A 155 3.35 -15.38 7.92
CA VAL A 155 1.92 -15.60 8.09
C VAL A 155 1.60 -17.06 7.90
N THR A 156 0.87 -17.62 8.84
CA THR A 156 0.41 -19.01 8.83
C THR A 156 -1.07 -19.07 9.18
N ALA A 157 -1.77 -20.06 8.64
CA ALA A 157 -3.16 -20.31 9.01
C ALA A 157 -3.25 -20.99 10.39
N ASN A 158 -4.37 -20.73 11.06
CA ASN A 158 -4.78 -21.44 12.27
C ASN A 158 -6.10 -22.16 11.98
N GLU A 159 -6.00 -23.20 11.17
CA GLU A 159 -7.13 -23.94 10.63
C GLU A 159 -7.67 -24.95 11.63
N SER A 160 -8.99 -25.05 11.70
CA SER A 160 -9.68 -26.14 12.37
C SER A 160 -9.62 -27.44 11.55
N ALA A 161 -9.96 -28.56 12.14
CA ALA A 161 -10.01 -29.83 11.44
C ALA A 161 -11.04 -29.83 10.28
N SER A 162 -12.15 -29.11 10.43
CA SER A 162 -13.16 -29.00 9.38
C SER A 162 -12.73 -28.12 8.21
N GLU A 163 -11.97 -27.05 8.47
CA GLU A 163 -11.42 -26.19 7.43
C GLU A 163 -10.38 -26.93 6.59
N LYS A 164 -9.51 -27.72 7.22
CA LYS A 164 -8.58 -28.61 6.53
C LYS A 164 -9.28 -29.68 5.70
N ASP A 165 -10.33 -30.31 6.26
CA ASP A 165 -11.12 -31.29 5.51
C ASP A 165 -11.79 -30.67 4.28
N ASN A 166 -12.24 -29.42 4.38
CA ASN A 166 -12.78 -28.68 3.26
C ASN A 166 -11.73 -28.43 2.16
N GLN A 167 -10.50 -28.10 2.53
CA GLN A 167 -9.40 -27.95 1.58
C GLN A 167 -9.03 -29.29 0.94
N ASP A 168 -8.87 -30.33 1.74
CA ASP A 168 -8.45 -31.67 1.28
C ASP A 168 -9.51 -32.37 0.42
N ASN A 169 -10.81 -32.23 0.77
CA ASN A 169 -11.86 -33.07 0.23
C ASN A 169 -13.02 -32.31 -0.44
N ASN A 170 -13.21 -31.02 -0.16
CA ASN A 170 -14.36 -30.24 -0.61
C ASN A 170 -14.03 -29.13 -1.61
N GLY A 171 -12.81 -29.14 -2.15
CA GLY A 171 -12.40 -28.29 -3.26
C GLY A 171 -12.13 -26.84 -2.93
N TYR A 172 -11.91 -26.51 -1.65
CA TYR A 172 -11.38 -25.20 -1.27
C TYR A 172 -9.91 -25.06 -1.65
N TYR A 173 -9.42 -23.83 -1.76
CA TYR A 173 -8.00 -23.59 -2.00
C TYR A 173 -7.20 -23.91 -0.73
N ASP A 174 -6.07 -24.61 -0.91
CA ASP A 174 -5.17 -24.95 0.20
C ASP A 174 -4.42 -23.71 0.66
N TRP A 175 -4.51 -23.42 1.96
CA TRP A 175 -3.70 -22.38 2.54
C TRP A 175 -2.19 -22.70 2.41
N LYS A 176 -1.41 -21.72 1.99
CA LYS A 176 0.05 -21.78 1.98
C LYS A 176 0.62 -20.67 2.85
N ASP A 177 1.50 -21.04 3.76
CA ASP A 177 2.24 -20.07 4.56
C ASP A 177 2.97 -19.10 3.65
N THR A 178 3.03 -17.83 4.06
CA THR A 178 3.68 -16.79 3.28
C THR A 178 4.60 -15.97 4.14
N TRP A 179 5.69 -15.51 3.56
CA TRP A 179 6.65 -14.64 4.24
C TRP A 179 7.08 -13.48 3.35
N MET A 180 7.55 -12.43 4.00
CA MET A 180 8.18 -11.28 3.35
C MET A 180 9.40 -10.87 4.15
N PHE A 181 10.49 -10.58 3.46
CA PHE A 181 11.68 -9.92 4.01
C PHE A 181 11.86 -8.57 3.33
N GLY A 182 12.31 -7.56 4.07
CA GLY A 182 12.48 -6.22 3.55
C GLY A 182 13.62 -5.45 4.18
N THR A 183 14.17 -4.52 3.42
CA THR A 183 15.07 -3.49 3.92
C THR A 183 14.69 -2.14 3.34
N SER A 184 14.86 -1.07 4.12
CA SER A 184 14.65 0.31 3.67
C SER A 184 15.78 1.20 4.18
N LEU A 185 16.37 1.95 3.25
CA LEU A 185 17.40 2.95 3.50
C LEU A 185 16.79 4.34 3.26
N THR A 186 16.74 5.16 4.29
CA THR A 186 16.28 6.54 4.18
C THR A 186 17.46 7.49 4.31
N GLN A 187 17.68 8.32 3.30
CA GLN A 187 18.64 9.43 3.29
C GLN A 187 17.90 10.75 3.32
N LYS A 188 18.14 11.57 4.34
CA LYS A 188 17.68 12.97 4.40
C LYS A 188 18.72 13.91 3.78
N PHE A 189 18.25 14.99 3.17
CA PHE A 189 19.10 15.97 2.51
C PHE A 189 19.27 17.26 3.33
N ASP A 190 20.38 17.98 3.13
CA ASP A 190 20.72 19.20 3.89
C ASP A 190 19.72 20.34 3.71
N LYS A 191 19.22 20.50 2.49
CA LYS A 191 18.22 21.54 2.15
C LYS A 191 16.78 21.15 2.48
N GLY A 192 16.58 20.00 3.13
CA GLY A 192 15.27 19.38 3.35
C GLY A 192 14.94 18.36 2.28
N GLY A 193 13.87 17.58 2.56
CA GLY A 193 13.52 16.43 1.76
C GLY A 193 14.30 15.16 2.15
N PHE A 194 14.03 14.10 1.43
CA PHE A 194 14.62 12.78 1.66
C PHE A 194 14.49 11.92 0.40
N ASN A 195 15.25 10.83 0.34
CA ASN A 195 14.95 9.72 -0.53
C ASN A 195 15.01 8.41 0.26
N GLU A 196 14.05 7.53 0.01
CA GLU A 196 13.97 6.21 0.59
C GLU A 196 14.13 5.17 -0.52
N PHE A 197 15.03 4.22 -0.30
CA PHE A 197 15.23 3.06 -1.15
C PHE A 197 14.79 1.83 -0.39
N SER A 198 13.89 1.03 -0.96
CA SER A 198 13.48 -0.22 -0.34
C SER A 198 13.64 -1.42 -1.28
N PHE A 199 13.92 -2.56 -0.65
CA PHE A 199 13.98 -3.87 -1.25
C PHE A 199 13.05 -4.79 -0.47
N LEU A 200 12.12 -5.44 -1.15
CA LEU A 200 11.23 -6.44 -0.58
C LEU A 200 11.33 -7.74 -1.39
N VAL A 201 11.29 -8.86 -0.71
CA VAL A 201 11.14 -10.19 -1.32
C VAL A 201 10.08 -10.95 -0.56
N ALA A 202 9.22 -11.66 -1.27
CA ALA A 202 8.11 -12.42 -0.68
C ALA A 202 7.84 -13.70 -1.48
N ASN A 203 7.10 -14.61 -0.87
CA ASN A 203 6.58 -15.80 -1.55
C ASN A 203 5.05 -15.86 -1.49
N ASN A 204 4.48 -16.84 -2.18
CA ASN A 204 3.08 -17.22 -2.18
C ASN A 204 2.12 -16.02 -2.32
N SER A 205 1.14 -15.89 -1.46
CA SER A 205 0.10 -14.86 -1.58
C SER A 205 0.62 -13.42 -1.48
N ILE A 206 1.63 -13.16 -0.67
CA ILE A 206 2.27 -11.84 -0.64
C ILE A 206 2.98 -11.56 -1.96
N ALA A 207 3.70 -12.54 -2.53
CA ALA A 207 4.35 -12.40 -3.84
C ALA A 207 3.33 -12.16 -4.95
N SER A 208 2.17 -12.81 -4.92
CA SER A 208 1.06 -12.59 -5.85
C SER A 208 0.57 -11.13 -5.82
N ASN A 209 0.51 -10.50 -4.65
CA ASN A 209 0.19 -9.07 -4.55
C ASN A 209 1.26 -8.15 -5.14
N PHE A 210 2.51 -8.59 -5.23
CA PHE A 210 3.55 -7.82 -5.94
C PHE A 210 3.34 -7.82 -7.45
N GLY A 211 2.71 -8.86 -7.97
CA GLY A 211 2.42 -9.03 -9.39
C GLY A 211 1.19 -8.28 -9.89
N ARG A 212 0.38 -7.70 -9.02
CA ARG A 212 -0.76 -6.88 -9.44
C ARG A 212 -0.28 -5.59 -10.07
N TYR A 213 -0.77 -5.28 -11.25
CA TYR A 213 -0.38 -4.05 -11.95
C TYR A 213 -0.81 -2.77 -11.18
N ALA A 214 -1.95 -2.82 -10.49
CA ALA A 214 -2.43 -1.77 -9.58
C ALA A 214 -2.09 -2.06 -8.12
N GLY A 215 -1.35 -3.13 -7.83
CA GLY A 215 -1.14 -3.64 -6.48
C GLY A 215 -0.09 -2.89 -5.71
N ALA A 216 -0.38 -2.66 -4.46
CA ALA A 216 0.41 -1.83 -3.60
C ALA A 216 0.82 -2.50 -2.30
N SER A 217 -0.10 -3.14 -1.62
CA SER A 217 0.12 -3.62 -0.26
C SER A 217 0.46 -5.10 -0.25
N PRO A 218 1.41 -5.52 0.58
CA PRO A 218 1.79 -6.93 0.71
C PRO A 218 0.82 -7.65 1.66
N PHE A 219 -0.41 -7.83 1.20
CA PHE A 219 -1.41 -8.60 1.93
C PHE A 219 -1.30 -10.10 1.62
N THR A 220 -1.89 -10.90 2.47
CA THR A 220 -2.00 -12.36 2.29
C THR A 220 -3.17 -12.77 1.42
N THR A 221 -4.01 -11.81 1.05
CA THR A 221 -5.24 -12.02 0.28
C THR A 221 -5.39 -10.95 -0.79
N PHE A 222 -6.22 -11.25 -1.78
CA PHE A 222 -6.66 -10.28 -2.75
C PHE A 222 -8.07 -9.80 -2.40
N ASN A 223 -8.23 -8.51 -2.09
CA ASN A 223 -9.51 -7.93 -1.65
C ASN A 223 -10.17 -8.71 -0.49
N GLY A 224 -9.36 -9.18 0.49
CA GLY A 224 -9.83 -9.98 1.61
C GLY A 224 -10.12 -11.44 1.28
N ARG A 225 -9.85 -11.91 0.06
CA ARG A 225 -10.15 -13.24 -0.44
C ARG A 225 -8.88 -14.03 -0.68
N TYR A 226 -8.80 -15.23 -0.10
CA TYR A 226 -7.75 -16.19 -0.40
C TYR A 226 -8.27 -17.16 -1.46
N TYR A 227 -7.68 -17.14 -2.64
CA TYR A 227 -7.99 -18.04 -3.74
C TYR A 227 -6.79 -18.14 -4.69
N GLY A 228 -6.80 -19.16 -5.53
CA GLY A 228 -5.70 -19.46 -6.45
C GLY A 228 -4.70 -20.45 -5.88
N ASP A 229 -4.01 -21.12 -6.78
CA ASP A 229 -3.03 -22.15 -6.42
C ASP A 229 -1.66 -21.50 -6.14
N HIS A 230 -1.36 -21.23 -4.87
CA HIS A 230 -0.07 -20.72 -4.44
C HIS A 230 0.93 -21.87 -4.31
N THR A 231 2.00 -21.89 -5.10
CA THR A 231 2.94 -23.03 -5.23
C THR A 231 4.40 -22.72 -4.88
N GLY A 232 4.62 -21.70 -4.08
CA GLY A 232 5.98 -21.31 -3.65
C GLY A 232 6.66 -20.30 -4.60
N GLY A 233 5.91 -19.70 -5.51
CA GLY A 233 6.37 -18.60 -6.36
C GLY A 233 6.91 -17.44 -5.54
N THR A 234 7.90 -16.74 -6.06
CA THR A 234 8.58 -15.64 -5.37
C THR A 234 8.55 -14.36 -6.18
N ALA A 235 8.48 -13.24 -5.49
CA ALA A 235 8.56 -11.93 -6.11
C ALA A 235 9.47 -10.97 -5.34
N VAL A 236 10.04 -10.03 -6.09
CA VAL A 236 10.91 -8.97 -5.58
C VAL A 236 10.32 -7.62 -5.96
N ARG A 237 10.45 -6.64 -5.07
CA ARG A 237 10.09 -5.25 -5.31
C ARG A 237 11.21 -4.32 -4.87
N LEU A 238 11.62 -3.44 -5.77
CA LEU A 238 12.56 -2.36 -5.52
C LEU A 238 11.80 -1.04 -5.60
N THR A 239 12.04 -0.15 -4.65
CA THR A 239 11.39 1.16 -4.62
C THR A 239 12.42 2.25 -4.38
N SER A 240 12.26 3.37 -5.09
CA SER A 240 12.91 4.63 -4.75
C SER A 240 11.82 5.69 -4.69
N GLN A 241 11.70 6.39 -3.56
CA GLN A 241 10.75 7.47 -3.40
C GLN A 241 11.31 8.60 -2.57
N GLY A 242 10.83 9.79 -2.80
CA GLY A 242 11.23 10.93 -1.98
C GLY A 242 11.01 12.26 -2.67
N GLU A 243 11.59 13.29 -2.06
CA GLU A 243 11.56 14.65 -2.60
C GLU A 243 12.88 15.36 -2.31
N ALA A 244 13.28 16.25 -3.19
CA ALA A 244 14.49 17.05 -3.07
C ALA A 244 14.26 18.49 -3.53
N TYR A 245 14.89 19.44 -2.82
CA TYR A 245 14.88 20.85 -3.17
C TYR A 245 16.05 21.18 -4.10
N ILE A 246 15.77 21.85 -5.21
CA ILE A 246 16.76 22.31 -6.18
C ILE A 246 16.80 23.84 -6.13
N GLY A 247 17.84 24.39 -5.51
CA GLY A 247 17.87 25.82 -5.21
C GLY A 247 16.81 26.20 -4.17
N ASP A 248 16.23 27.37 -4.30
CA ASP A 248 15.26 27.94 -3.34
C ASP A 248 13.82 27.90 -3.87
N HIS A 249 13.66 27.69 -5.18
CA HIS A 249 12.37 27.81 -5.85
C HIS A 249 11.87 26.54 -6.53
N PHE A 250 12.62 25.45 -6.47
CA PHE A 250 12.18 24.20 -7.09
C PHE A 250 12.21 23.05 -6.09
N ILE A 251 11.22 22.21 -6.20
CA ILE A 251 11.14 20.92 -5.52
C ILE A 251 10.77 19.84 -6.54
N VAL A 252 11.35 18.66 -6.40
CA VAL A 252 11.02 17.51 -7.24
C VAL A 252 10.71 16.33 -6.32
N ALA A 253 9.52 15.77 -6.45
CA ALA A 253 9.18 14.50 -5.84
C ALA A 253 9.28 13.38 -6.88
N ASN A 254 9.62 12.17 -6.43
CA ASN A 254 9.76 11.00 -7.27
C ASN A 254 9.18 9.75 -6.59
N ALA A 255 8.70 8.81 -7.41
CA ALA A 255 8.44 7.44 -7.01
C ALA A 255 8.76 6.53 -8.20
N ILE A 256 9.63 5.55 -7.98
CA ILE A 256 9.96 4.51 -8.96
C ILE A 256 9.80 3.17 -8.25
N VAL A 257 8.98 2.29 -8.80
CA VAL A 257 8.77 0.93 -8.32
C VAL A 257 9.07 -0.03 -9.45
N TYR A 258 9.98 -0.95 -9.22
CA TYR A 258 10.28 -2.07 -10.10
C TYR A 258 9.95 -3.35 -9.36
N SER A 259 9.12 -4.20 -9.95
CA SER A 259 8.74 -5.48 -9.37
C SER A 259 8.86 -6.58 -10.41
N PHE A 260 9.30 -7.75 -9.98
CA PHE A 260 9.34 -8.94 -10.82
C PHE A 260 9.15 -10.18 -9.95
N GLY A 261 8.70 -11.25 -10.58
CA GLY A 261 8.51 -12.52 -9.88
C GLY A 261 8.33 -13.67 -10.85
N ASN A 262 8.49 -14.87 -10.30
CA ASN A 262 8.39 -16.10 -11.05
C ASN A 262 7.38 -17.02 -10.38
N ASP A 263 6.59 -17.70 -11.21
CA ASP A 263 5.64 -18.74 -10.81
C ASP A 263 4.69 -18.29 -9.69
N ILE A 264 4.27 -17.02 -9.72
CA ILE A 264 3.28 -16.49 -8.79
C ILE A 264 1.87 -16.73 -9.35
N TYR A 265 0.87 -16.87 -8.49
CA TYR A 265 -0.50 -16.83 -8.92
C TYR A 265 -0.89 -15.38 -9.28
N SER A 266 -1.27 -15.15 -10.53
CA SER A 266 -1.76 -13.84 -10.99
C SER A 266 -3.27 -13.78 -10.88
N TYR A 267 -3.77 -12.86 -10.08
CA TYR A 267 -5.20 -12.61 -9.91
C TYR A 267 -5.85 -11.96 -11.14
N GLU A 268 -5.06 -11.41 -12.05
CA GLU A 268 -5.53 -10.81 -13.30
C GLU A 268 -5.71 -11.84 -14.43
N THR A 269 -4.89 -12.87 -14.44
CA THR A 269 -4.93 -13.90 -15.49
C THR A 269 -5.45 -15.25 -15.01
N ASP A 270 -5.78 -15.38 -13.72
CA ASP A 270 -6.20 -16.63 -13.06
C ASP A 270 -5.26 -17.81 -13.33
N ALA A 271 -3.96 -17.54 -13.41
CA ALA A 271 -2.95 -18.52 -13.78
C ALA A 271 -1.61 -18.25 -13.07
N HIS A 272 -0.72 -19.27 -13.06
CA HIS A 272 0.68 -19.06 -12.68
C HIS A 272 1.39 -18.21 -13.72
N SER A 273 2.15 -17.23 -13.26
CA SER A 273 2.72 -16.19 -14.10
C SER A 273 4.12 -15.80 -13.64
N ASP A 274 5.01 -15.62 -14.61
CA ASP A 274 6.15 -14.74 -14.43
C ASP A 274 5.71 -13.32 -14.75
N PHE A 275 6.16 -12.34 -14.00
CA PHE A 275 5.84 -10.96 -14.27
C PHE A 275 7.04 -10.04 -14.12
N GLU A 276 6.98 -8.92 -14.81
CA GLU A 276 7.89 -7.80 -14.66
C GLU A 276 7.11 -6.49 -14.80
N SER A 277 7.33 -5.54 -13.91
CA SER A 277 6.61 -4.27 -13.93
C SER A 277 7.47 -3.09 -13.48
N ILE A 278 7.23 -1.94 -14.11
CA ILE A 278 7.81 -0.65 -13.73
C ILE A 278 6.69 0.36 -13.56
N ARG A 279 6.77 1.14 -12.50
CA ARG A 279 5.98 2.36 -12.29
C ARG A 279 6.91 3.48 -11.93
N ALA A 280 6.81 4.59 -12.66
CA ALA A 280 7.65 5.75 -12.44
C ALA A 280 6.79 7.01 -12.45
N VAL A 281 6.93 7.83 -11.41
CA VAL A 281 6.29 9.13 -11.31
C VAL A 281 7.32 10.16 -10.90
N VAL A 282 7.32 11.29 -11.59
CA VAL A 282 8.13 12.46 -11.23
C VAL A 282 7.23 13.70 -11.20
N ARG A 283 7.40 14.52 -10.18
CA ARG A 283 6.58 15.71 -9.95
C ARG A 283 7.48 16.90 -9.64
N PRO A 284 8.03 17.59 -10.65
CA PRO A 284 8.69 18.88 -10.46
C PRO A 284 7.65 19.98 -10.21
N ALA A 285 7.98 20.92 -9.31
CA ALA A 285 7.18 22.11 -9.07
C ALA A 285 8.05 23.32 -8.78
N TYR A 286 7.53 24.48 -9.18
CA TYR A 286 8.04 25.78 -8.83
C TYR A 286 7.36 26.28 -7.55
N ILE A 287 8.15 26.70 -6.58
CA ILE A 287 7.73 27.23 -5.28
C ILE A 287 7.66 28.76 -5.46
N TRP A 288 6.43 29.30 -5.48
CA TRP A 288 6.19 30.75 -5.54
C TRP A 288 6.46 31.40 -4.18
N ASP A 289 5.97 30.75 -3.14
CA ASP A 289 6.15 31.11 -1.75
C ASP A 289 5.91 29.87 -0.85
N GLN A 290 5.88 30.08 0.46
CA GLN A 290 5.66 28.99 1.43
C GLN A 290 4.34 28.23 1.20
N TYR A 291 3.35 28.88 0.62
CA TYR A 291 1.97 28.36 0.54
C TYR A 291 1.53 27.96 -0.87
N ASN A 292 2.28 28.37 -1.89
CA ASN A 292 1.86 28.24 -3.29
C ASN A 292 2.92 27.54 -4.14
N GLN A 293 2.46 26.56 -4.90
CA GLN A 293 3.31 25.82 -5.85
C GLN A 293 2.55 25.55 -7.14
N THR A 294 3.25 25.57 -8.27
CA THR A 294 2.75 25.10 -9.57
C THR A 294 3.70 24.06 -10.11
N GLY A 295 3.18 22.95 -10.58
CA GLY A 295 4.02 21.87 -11.09
C GLY A 295 3.34 21.00 -12.11
N VAL A 296 4.11 20.05 -12.60
CA VAL A 296 3.67 19.01 -13.52
C VAL A 296 3.99 17.65 -12.88
N GLU A 297 3.07 16.72 -13.00
CA GLU A 297 3.31 15.31 -12.68
C GLU A 297 3.34 14.50 -13.97
N LEU A 298 4.36 13.70 -14.12
CA LEU A 298 4.52 12.75 -15.21
C LEU A 298 4.59 11.35 -14.62
N GLY A 299 3.65 10.51 -15.02
CA GLY A 299 3.58 9.13 -14.59
C GLY A 299 3.60 8.17 -15.78
N TYR A 300 4.29 7.06 -15.62
CA TYR A 300 4.33 5.97 -16.59
C TYR A 300 4.28 4.63 -15.83
N PHE A 301 3.55 3.68 -16.38
CA PHE A 301 3.59 2.31 -15.91
C PHE A 301 3.63 1.32 -17.07
N THR A 302 4.25 0.19 -16.85
CA THR A 302 4.19 -0.97 -17.73
C THR A 302 4.30 -2.24 -16.90
N GLN A 303 3.58 -3.26 -17.30
CA GLN A 303 3.67 -4.60 -16.75
C GLN A 303 3.49 -5.63 -17.84
N GLN A 304 4.28 -6.69 -17.79
CA GLN A 304 4.11 -7.88 -18.60
C GLN A 304 3.95 -9.09 -17.68
N ASN A 305 2.88 -9.84 -17.86
CA ASN A 305 2.69 -11.16 -17.28
C ASN A 305 2.92 -12.23 -18.35
N LYS A 306 3.51 -13.36 -17.95
CA LYS A 306 3.78 -14.49 -18.83
C LYS A 306 3.26 -15.77 -18.20
N ASP A 307 2.25 -16.38 -18.80
CA ASP A 307 1.65 -17.61 -18.30
C ASP A 307 2.55 -18.85 -18.51
N ALA A 308 2.13 -20.00 -17.99
CA ALA A 308 2.84 -21.28 -18.13
C ALA A 308 3.04 -21.73 -19.58
N ASN A 309 2.22 -21.26 -20.52
CA ASN A 309 2.33 -21.52 -21.95
C ASN A 309 3.21 -20.52 -22.68
N SER A 310 3.86 -19.61 -21.94
CA SER A 310 4.66 -18.50 -22.48
C SER A 310 3.84 -17.43 -23.24
N ASN A 311 2.51 -17.40 -23.10
CA ASN A 311 1.72 -16.30 -23.59
C ASN A 311 2.02 -15.04 -22.75
N LYS A 312 2.10 -13.91 -23.43
CA LYS A 312 2.38 -12.63 -22.83
C LYS A 312 1.14 -11.77 -22.79
N PHE A 313 0.93 -11.10 -21.67
CA PHE A 313 -0.14 -10.14 -21.45
C PHE A 313 0.51 -8.84 -20.99
N ASN A 314 0.20 -7.75 -21.67
CA ASN A 314 0.81 -6.46 -21.44
C ASN A 314 -0.23 -5.45 -20.94
N GLU A 315 0.20 -4.64 -19.99
CA GLU A 315 -0.55 -3.48 -19.49
C GLU A 315 0.40 -2.30 -19.43
N SER A 316 0.04 -1.19 -20.07
CA SER A 316 0.87 0.02 -20.00
C SER A 316 0.06 1.28 -20.22
N GLY A 317 0.58 2.39 -19.69
CA GLY A 317 -0.04 3.68 -19.85
C GLY A 317 0.79 4.81 -19.26
N TYR A 318 0.31 6.04 -19.51
CA TYR A 318 0.92 7.21 -18.93
C TYR A 318 -0.11 8.24 -18.47
N LYS A 319 0.33 9.09 -17.55
CA LYS A 319 -0.43 10.19 -16.99
C LYS A 319 0.40 11.46 -17.04
N THR A 320 -0.22 12.57 -17.44
CA THR A 320 0.36 13.90 -17.32
C THR A 320 -0.62 14.81 -16.62
N THR A 321 -0.19 15.46 -15.53
CA THR A 321 -1.03 16.38 -14.76
C THR A 321 -0.34 17.72 -14.60
N LEU A 322 -0.99 18.80 -14.99
CA LEU A 322 -0.63 20.15 -14.60
C LEU A 322 -1.40 20.49 -13.33
N PHE A 323 -0.75 21.05 -12.31
CA PHE A 323 -1.41 21.41 -11.07
C PHE A 323 -0.91 22.72 -10.48
N HIS A 324 -1.80 23.36 -9.71
CA HIS A 324 -1.48 24.41 -8.76
C HIS A 324 -2.02 24.05 -7.40
N THR A 325 -1.22 24.25 -6.35
CA THR A 325 -1.58 23.83 -5.00
C THR A 325 -1.35 24.92 -3.98
N PHE A 326 -2.27 24.96 -3.02
CA PHE A 326 -2.22 25.75 -1.79
C PHE A 326 -1.99 24.80 -0.62
N LYS A 327 -0.97 25.07 0.21
CA LYS A 327 -0.57 24.20 1.30
C LYS A 327 0.08 24.99 2.45
N VAL A 328 0.32 24.35 3.56
CA VAL A 328 0.87 25.02 4.76
C VAL A 328 2.39 25.12 4.76
N ASN A 329 3.07 24.33 3.93
CA ASN A 329 4.53 24.35 3.77
C ASN A 329 4.92 23.78 2.40
N THR A 330 6.19 23.85 2.04
CA THR A 330 6.69 23.56 0.70
C THR A 330 6.87 22.07 0.37
N SER A 331 6.97 21.17 1.34
CA SER A 331 7.08 19.73 1.08
C SER A 331 5.88 19.20 0.27
N MET A 332 6.12 18.46 -0.79
CA MET A 332 5.07 17.83 -1.59
C MET A 332 4.50 16.59 -0.93
N LEU A 333 5.33 15.85 -0.20
CA LEU A 333 4.97 14.55 0.33
C LEU A 333 4.45 14.60 1.77
N THR A 334 4.89 15.59 2.56
CA THR A 334 4.61 15.62 4.01
C THR A 334 3.81 16.82 4.48
N SER A 335 3.61 17.85 3.63
CA SER A 335 2.90 19.06 4.03
C SER A 335 1.41 18.95 3.74
N ARG A 336 0.59 18.97 4.81
CA ARG A 336 -0.88 18.99 4.76
C ARG A 336 -1.40 19.93 5.85
N PRO A 337 -2.60 20.56 5.67
CA PRO A 337 -3.54 20.41 4.56
C PRO A 337 -3.04 20.95 3.23
N GLU A 338 -3.57 20.39 2.15
CA GLU A 338 -3.32 20.81 0.79
C GLU A 338 -4.65 20.91 0.01
N ILE A 339 -4.79 21.96 -0.81
CA ILE A 339 -5.83 22.09 -1.83
C ILE A 339 -5.14 22.19 -3.17
N ARG A 340 -5.44 21.28 -4.07
CA ARG A 340 -4.82 21.19 -5.40
C ARG A 340 -5.88 21.33 -6.48
N PHE A 341 -5.66 22.22 -7.42
CA PHE A 341 -6.38 22.30 -8.68
C PHE A 341 -5.54 21.67 -9.78
N TYR A 342 -6.14 20.86 -10.63
CA TYR A 342 -5.40 20.11 -11.61
C TYR A 342 -6.14 19.93 -12.94
N ALA A 343 -5.35 19.70 -13.98
CA ALA A 343 -5.79 19.19 -15.26
C ALA A 343 -4.94 17.97 -15.61
N THR A 344 -5.59 16.84 -15.84
CA THR A 344 -4.94 15.54 -16.04
C THR A 344 -5.32 14.95 -17.39
N TYR A 345 -4.34 14.42 -18.09
CA TYR A 345 -4.53 13.55 -19.25
C TYR A 345 -3.95 12.17 -18.94
N ILE A 346 -4.73 11.13 -19.17
CA ILE A 346 -4.36 9.72 -18.97
C ILE A 346 -4.57 8.99 -20.28
N LYS A 347 -3.66 8.07 -20.63
CA LYS A 347 -3.78 7.20 -21.79
C LYS A 347 -3.32 5.78 -21.46
N ALA A 348 -4.18 4.81 -21.75
CA ALA A 348 -3.81 3.40 -21.84
C ALA A 348 -3.14 3.14 -23.18
N LEU A 349 -2.03 2.43 -23.20
CA LEU A 349 -1.27 2.05 -24.39
C LEU A 349 -1.48 0.57 -24.72
N GLU A 350 -1.43 -0.27 -23.70
CA GLU A 350 -1.69 -1.70 -23.73
C GLU A 350 -2.64 -2.02 -22.57
N ASN A 351 -3.57 -2.95 -22.76
CA ASN A 351 -4.65 -3.21 -21.82
C ASN A 351 -5.12 -4.67 -21.91
N GLU A 352 -4.20 -5.61 -21.67
CA GLU A 352 -4.44 -7.05 -21.84
C GLU A 352 -4.59 -7.78 -20.50
N LEU A 353 -4.25 -7.12 -19.37
CA LEU A 353 -4.31 -7.74 -18.04
C LEU A 353 -5.66 -7.47 -17.35
N ASP A 354 -6.06 -6.22 -17.22
CA ASP A 354 -7.29 -5.83 -16.51
C ASP A 354 -8.48 -5.61 -17.43
N GLY A 355 -8.22 -5.36 -18.72
CA GLY A 355 -9.28 -5.01 -19.67
C GLY A 355 -9.99 -3.71 -19.31
N PHE A 356 -9.27 -2.75 -18.72
CA PHE A 356 -9.81 -1.47 -18.27
C PHE A 356 -10.33 -0.63 -19.43
N THR A 357 -11.48 0.01 -19.26
CA THR A 357 -12.03 0.98 -20.22
C THR A 357 -12.50 2.22 -19.49
N PHE A 358 -12.27 3.40 -20.10
CA PHE A 358 -12.93 4.62 -19.66
C PHE A 358 -14.42 4.59 -20.02
N GLU A 359 -15.25 5.43 -19.37
CA GLU A 359 -16.72 5.43 -19.54
C GLU A 359 -17.19 5.56 -20.99
N ASP A 360 -16.41 6.22 -21.84
CA ASP A 360 -16.70 6.40 -23.27
C ASP A 360 -16.11 5.29 -24.16
N ASN A 361 -15.59 4.21 -23.55
CA ASN A 361 -14.89 3.10 -24.22
C ASN A 361 -13.64 3.52 -25.02
N LYS A 362 -13.04 4.66 -24.68
CA LYS A 362 -11.76 5.10 -25.24
C LYS A 362 -10.58 4.60 -24.43
N ASP A 363 -9.40 4.78 -25.00
CA ASP A 363 -8.12 4.46 -24.38
C ASP A 363 -7.47 5.67 -23.68
N ASP A 364 -8.15 6.84 -23.72
CA ASP A 364 -7.66 8.07 -23.10
C ASP A 364 -8.76 8.86 -22.39
N GLN A 365 -8.37 9.69 -21.44
CA GLN A 365 -9.28 10.58 -20.73
C GLN A 365 -8.57 11.90 -20.39
N PHE A 366 -9.30 13.01 -20.51
CA PHE A 366 -8.91 14.30 -19.96
C PHE A 366 -9.88 14.71 -18.86
N ALA A 367 -9.33 15.11 -17.72
CA ALA A 367 -10.12 15.55 -16.57
C ALA A 367 -9.55 16.83 -15.96
N VAL A 368 -10.42 17.65 -15.40
CA VAL A 368 -10.07 18.79 -14.56
C VAL A 368 -10.75 18.67 -13.21
N GLY A 369 -10.08 19.07 -12.15
CA GLY A 369 -10.67 18.92 -10.82
C GLY A 369 -9.95 19.70 -9.74
N ALA A 370 -10.49 19.54 -8.53
CA ALA A 370 -9.90 20.02 -7.31
C ALA A 370 -9.82 18.87 -6.30
N GLN A 371 -8.70 18.77 -5.60
CA GLN A 371 -8.46 17.81 -4.54
C GLN A 371 -8.18 18.55 -3.24
N ALA A 372 -8.77 18.10 -2.16
CA ALA A 372 -8.39 18.54 -0.82
C ALA A 372 -7.86 17.34 -0.03
N GLU A 373 -6.72 17.52 0.60
CA GLU A 373 -6.08 16.47 1.38
C GLU A 373 -5.68 17.00 2.76
N ILE A 374 -6.06 16.27 3.79
CA ILE A 374 -5.75 16.57 5.18
C ILE A 374 -5.46 15.29 5.93
N TRP A 375 -4.43 15.33 6.76
CA TRP A 375 -4.19 14.31 7.77
C TRP A 375 -3.73 14.95 9.08
N TRP A 376 -3.97 14.31 10.21
CA TRP A 376 -3.60 14.76 11.54
C TRP A 376 -3.18 13.58 12.44
#